data_776d289872eaa52a402a7523a98dc2c2
#
_entry.id   776d289872eaa52a402a7523a98dc2c2
#
_cell.length_a   1.000
_cell.length_b   1.000
_cell.length_c   1.000
_cell.angle_alpha   90.00
_cell.angle_beta   90.00
_cell.angle_gamma   90.00
#
_symmetry.space_group_name_H-M   'P 1'
#
loop_
_entity.id
_entity.type
_entity.pdbx_description
1 polymer ?
#
loop_
_entity_poly.entity_id
_entity_poly.type
_entity_poly.pdbx_seq_one_letter_code
_entity_poly.pdbx_strand_id
1 'polypeptide(L)'
;MLLRRFSYPCRYSDMIRRFGRPVPELYMITNELKDNIFSNRGHRISQYNDDVLGPHLLQEYADVIHAKGTPLENCFGFIDGTARPIARPNQQQTIVYNGHKRVHSLKFQSVALLNGLIGNMFGAVGMGSLASGPGIL
;
A
#
# COMPACT_ATOMS: atom_id res chain seq x y z
N MET A 1 3.88 16.59 -10.27
CA MET A 1 5.15 16.22 -9.60
C MET A 1 5.04 14.92 -8.84
N LEU A 2 4.16 14.81 -7.83
CA LEU A 2 4.02 13.61 -6.98
C LEU A 2 3.75 12.33 -7.79
N LEU A 3 2.76 12.34 -8.68
CA LEU A 3 2.44 11.17 -9.53
C LEU A 3 3.64 10.71 -10.36
N ARG A 4 4.44 11.63 -10.88
CA ARG A 4 5.67 11.27 -11.61
C ARG A 4 6.70 10.62 -10.70
N ARG A 5 6.81 11.09 -9.46
CA ARG A 5 7.71 10.51 -8.45
C ARG A 5 7.30 9.07 -8.09
N PHE A 6 6.01 8.76 -8.07
CA PHE A 6 5.47 7.43 -7.74
C PHE A 6 5.39 6.49 -8.93
N SER A 7 5.12 7.00 -10.13
CA SER A 7 4.99 6.16 -11.33
C SER A 7 6.32 5.60 -11.84
N TYR A 8 7.43 6.26 -11.50
CA TYR A 8 8.77 5.86 -11.90
C TYR A 8 9.78 6.25 -10.83
N PRO A 9 10.72 5.39 -10.43
CA PRO A 9 11.75 5.70 -9.42
C PRO A 9 12.78 6.67 -9.97
N CYS A 10 12.37 7.90 -10.26
CA CYS A 10 13.25 8.98 -10.74
C CYS A 10 13.87 9.75 -9.57
N ARG A 11 15.07 10.27 -9.79
CA ARG A 11 15.67 11.23 -8.86
C ARG A 11 15.00 12.59 -9.03
N TYR A 12 15.07 13.45 -8.01
CA TYR A 12 14.55 14.82 -8.14
C TYR A 12 15.31 15.61 -9.21
N SER A 13 16.62 15.35 -9.39
CA SER A 13 17.40 15.92 -10.48
C SER A 13 16.80 15.68 -11.87
N ASP A 14 16.21 14.51 -12.10
CA ASP A 14 15.60 14.14 -13.38
C ASP A 14 14.29 14.89 -13.65
N MET A 15 13.70 15.45 -12.58
CA MET A 15 12.47 16.21 -12.64
C MET A 15 12.68 17.69 -12.95
N ILE A 16 13.90 18.23 -12.76
CA ILE A 16 14.23 19.66 -12.99
C ILE A 16 13.85 20.05 -14.41
N ARG A 17 14.30 19.29 -15.40
CA ARG A 17 14.05 19.58 -16.81
C ARG A 17 12.56 19.70 -17.15
N ARG A 18 11.72 18.92 -16.48
CA ARG A 18 10.27 18.88 -16.75
C ARG A 18 9.49 19.96 -16.01
N PHE A 19 9.88 20.29 -14.79
CA PHE A 19 9.11 21.16 -13.90
C PHE A 19 9.76 22.53 -13.67
N GLY A 20 10.99 22.74 -14.16
CA GLY A 20 11.69 24.04 -14.07
C GLY A 20 12.01 24.47 -12.64
N ARG A 21 12.07 23.55 -11.69
CA ARG A 21 12.28 23.86 -10.27
C ARG A 21 13.51 23.13 -9.74
N PRO A 22 14.28 23.78 -8.82
CA PRO A 22 15.44 23.15 -8.20
C PRO A 22 15.04 21.99 -7.28
N VAL A 23 15.99 21.08 -7.03
CA VAL A 23 15.77 19.88 -6.21
C VAL A 23 15.15 20.16 -4.84
N PRO A 24 15.58 21.16 -4.06
CA PRO A 24 14.97 21.45 -2.76
C PRO A 24 13.48 21.77 -2.85
N GLU A 25 13.07 22.59 -3.81
CA GLU A 25 11.65 22.91 -4.01
C GLU A 25 10.85 21.69 -4.42
N LEU A 26 11.36 20.87 -5.34
CA LEU A 26 10.70 19.62 -5.75
C LEU A 26 10.53 18.67 -4.57
N TYR A 27 11.52 18.59 -3.69
CA TYR A 27 11.47 17.79 -2.47
C TYR A 27 10.39 18.32 -1.51
N MET A 28 10.40 19.61 -1.21
CA MET A 28 9.44 20.24 -0.31
C MET A 28 8.00 20.06 -0.81
N ILE A 29 7.72 20.43 -2.05
CA ILE A 29 6.38 20.33 -2.64
C ILE A 29 5.87 18.87 -2.65
N THR A 30 6.73 17.93 -3.02
CA THR A 30 6.29 16.53 -3.08
C THR A 30 6.03 15.93 -1.71
N ASN A 31 6.82 16.28 -0.69
CA ASN A 31 6.59 15.81 0.68
C ASN A 31 5.36 16.47 1.30
N GLU A 32 5.22 17.79 1.18
CA GLU A 32 4.03 18.49 1.69
C GLU A 32 2.74 17.92 1.10
N LEU A 33 2.71 17.71 -0.22
CA LEU A 33 1.54 17.11 -0.87
C LEU A 33 1.30 15.68 -0.42
N LYS A 34 2.35 14.87 -0.27
CA LYS A 34 2.26 13.50 0.25
C LYS A 34 1.67 13.49 1.67
N ASP A 35 2.18 14.35 2.55
CA ASP A 35 1.76 14.43 3.95
C ASP A 35 0.31 14.94 4.06
N ASN A 36 -0.05 15.91 3.23
CA ASN A 36 -1.44 16.40 3.14
C ASN A 36 -2.41 15.29 2.69
N ILE A 37 -2.07 14.56 1.62
CA ILE A 37 -2.91 13.45 1.14
C ILE A 37 -3.02 12.37 2.21
N PHE A 38 -1.92 11.99 2.85
CA PHE A 38 -1.92 10.95 3.87
C PHE A 38 -2.75 11.36 5.09
N SER A 39 -2.59 12.59 5.59
CA SER A 39 -3.34 13.10 6.73
C SER A 39 -4.84 13.19 6.46
N ASN A 40 -5.23 13.60 5.26
CA ASN A 40 -6.64 13.80 4.92
C ASN A 40 -7.34 12.54 4.38
N ARG A 41 -6.61 11.59 3.81
CA ARG A 41 -7.20 10.44 3.09
C ARG A 41 -6.65 9.08 3.54
N GLY A 42 -5.57 9.03 4.32
CA GLY A 42 -4.93 7.78 4.73
C GLY A 42 -5.86 6.84 5.50
N HIS A 43 -6.76 7.39 6.30
CA HIS A 43 -7.77 6.62 7.05
C HIS A 43 -8.65 5.74 6.16
N ARG A 44 -8.89 6.14 4.90
CA ARG A 44 -9.76 5.39 3.98
C ARG A 44 -9.25 4.00 3.62
N ILE A 45 -7.95 3.77 3.75
CA ILE A 45 -7.33 2.47 3.47
C ILE A 45 -6.78 1.77 4.72
N SER A 46 -6.58 2.51 5.82
CA SER A 46 -6.06 1.97 7.09
C SER A 46 -7.16 1.62 8.10
N GLN A 47 -8.38 2.11 7.89
CA GLN A 47 -9.54 1.85 8.72
C GLN A 47 -10.66 1.24 7.88
N TYR A 48 -11.68 0.69 8.56
CA TYR A 48 -12.87 0.22 7.89
C TYR A 48 -13.58 1.38 7.20
N ASN A 49 -13.91 1.22 5.93
CA ASN A 49 -14.54 2.25 5.11
C ASN A 49 -15.87 1.74 4.56
N ASP A 50 -16.97 2.18 5.13
CA ASP A 50 -18.33 1.78 4.74
C ASP A 50 -18.66 2.11 3.28
N ASP A 51 -18.04 3.15 2.70
CA ASP A 51 -18.26 3.55 1.30
C ASP A 51 -17.87 2.44 0.30
N VAL A 52 -16.92 1.56 0.68
CA VAL A 52 -16.40 0.49 -0.19
C VAL A 52 -16.50 -0.90 0.43
N LEU A 53 -16.77 -1.00 1.73
CA LEU A 53 -16.87 -2.24 2.49
C LEU A 53 -18.23 -2.37 3.20
N GLY A 54 -19.23 -1.56 2.81
CA GLY A 54 -20.58 -1.66 3.35
C GLY A 54 -21.18 -3.06 3.13
N PRO A 55 -22.01 -3.59 4.05
CA PRO A 55 -22.51 -4.96 4.00
C PRO A 55 -23.16 -5.34 2.66
N HIS A 56 -23.91 -4.41 2.05
CA HIS A 56 -24.55 -4.63 0.75
C HIS A 56 -23.54 -4.79 -0.40
N LEU A 57 -22.45 -4.01 -0.37
CA LEU A 57 -21.38 -4.10 -1.38
C LEU A 57 -20.56 -5.38 -1.20
N LEU A 58 -20.30 -5.79 0.05
CA LEU A 58 -19.62 -7.05 0.33
C LEU A 58 -20.42 -8.25 -0.21
N GLN A 59 -21.75 -8.24 -0.06
CA GLN A 59 -22.61 -9.27 -0.61
C GLN A 59 -22.60 -9.26 -2.15
N GLU A 60 -22.71 -8.09 -2.77
CA GLU A 60 -22.63 -7.95 -4.22
C GLU A 60 -21.31 -8.49 -4.78
N TYR A 61 -20.18 -8.16 -4.12
CA TYR A 61 -18.86 -8.69 -4.52
C TYR A 61 -18.80 -10.22 -4.37
N ALA A 62 -19.35 -10.74 -3.28
CA ALA A 62 -19.38 -12.20 -3.04
C ALA A 62 -20.20 -12.93 -4.10
N ASP A 63 -21.36 -12.42 -4.45
CA ASP A 63 -22.25 -13.01 -5.47
C ASP A 63 -21.58 -13.05 -6.85
N VAL A 64 -20.91 -11.95 -7.24
CA VAL A 64 -20.19 -11.89 -8.52
C VAL A 64 -18.98 -12.82 -8.55
N ILE A 65 -18.24 -12.94 -7.44
CA ILE A 65 -17.10 -13.86 -7.36
C ILE A 65 -17.58 -15.31 -7.38
N HIS A 66 -18.66 -15.63 -6.66
CA HIS A 66 -19.25 -16.97 -6.65
C HIS A 66 -19.77 -17.36 -8.05
N ALA A 67 -20.42 -16.44 -8.75
CA ALA A 67 -20.88 -16.66 -10.13
C ALA A 67 -19.75 -16.96 -11.14
N LYS A 68 -18.49 -16.60 -10.80
CA LYS A 68 -17.30 -16.95 -11.59
C LYS A 68 -16.74 -18.35 -11.29
N GLY A 69 -17.42 -19.14 -10.45
CA GLY A 69 -17.06 -20.51 -10.14
C GLY A 69 -16.22 -20.69 -8.87
N THR A 70 -16.14 -19.67 -8.02
CA THR A 70 -15.49 -19.80 -6.71
C THR A 70 -16.33 -20.68 -5.80
N PRO A 71 -15.74 -21.68 -5.09
CA PRO A 71 -16.51 -22.58 -4.20
C PRO A 71 -16.99 -21.88 -2.92
N LEU A 72 -16.46 -20.71 -2.59
CA LEU A 72 -16.84 -19.94 -1.40
C LEU A 72 -17.96 -18.95 -1.75
N GLU A 73 -19.08 -19.07 -1.06
CA GLU A 73 -20.26 -18.22 -1.30
C GLU A 73 -20.11 -16.79 -0.76
N ASN A 74 -19.21 -16.58 0.23
CA ASN A 74 -19.01 -15.31 0.92
C ASN A 74 -17.63 -14.69 0.68
N CYS A 75 -16.96 -15.04 -0.42
CA CYS A 75 -15.68 -14.46 -0.81
C CYS A 75 -15.91 -13.09 -1.49
N PHE A 76 -15.61 -11.99 -0.80
CA PHE A 76 -15.82 -10.63 -1.32
C PHE A 76 -14.54 -9.95 -1.85
N GLY A 77 -13.38 -10.55 -1.66
CA GLY A 77 -12.12 -9.93 -2.08
C GLY A 77 -10.92 -10.86 -1.92
N PHE A 78 -9.76 -10.37 -2.29
CA PHE A 78 -8.52 -11.14 -2.29
C PHE A 78 -7.48 -10.45 -1.42
N ILE A 79 -6.80 -11.22 -0.57
CA ILE A 79 -5.69 -10.72 0.25
C ILE A 79 -4.39 -10.99 -0.48
N ASP A 80 -3.59 -9.93 -0.68
CA ASP A 80 -2.26 -10.03 -1.24
C ASP A 80 -1.20 -9.43 -0.30
N GLY A 81 -0.07 -10.11 -0.22
CA GLY A 81 1.08 -9.71 0.58
C GLY A 81 2.25 -9.26 -0.29
N THR A 82 2.59 -7.98 -0.25
CA THR A 82 3.68 -7.40 -1.04
C THR A 82 4.86 -6.99 -0.16
N ALA A 83 6.08 -7.42 -0.53
CA ALA A 83 7.32 -6.93 0.06
C ALA A 83 7.94 -5.86 -0.85
N ARG A 84 8.06 -4.63 -0.35
CA ARG A 84 8.66 -3.50 -1.06
C ARG A 84 10.11 -3.30 -0.62
N PRO A 85 11.08 -3.44 -1.53
CA PRO A 85 12.48 -3.14 -1.22
C PRO A 85 12.66 -1.69 -0.76
N ILE A 86 13.51 -1.50 0.24
CA ILE A 86 13.91 -0.20 0.74
C ILE A 86 15.43 -0.08 0.73
N ALA A 87 15.94 1.15 0.79
CA ALA A 87 17.36 1.39 1.03
C ALA A 87 17.74 0.79 2.40
N ARG A 88 18.97 0.31 2.51
CA ARG A 88 19.49 -0.22 3.77
C ARG A 88 19.43 0.87 4.85
N PRO A 89 18.70 0.68 5.94
CA PRO A 89 18.64 1.66 7.02
C PRO A 89 19.93 1.63 7.85
N ASN A 90 20.23 2.75 8.50
CA ASN A 90 21.40 2.84 9.38
C ASN A 90 21.21 2.07 10.69
N GLN A 91 19.97 1.90 11.15
CA GLN A 91 19.62 1.23 12.39
C GLN A 91 18.57 0.15 12.13
N GLN A 92 18.46 -0.81 13.06
CA GLN A 92 17.43 -1.87 13.05
C GLN A 92 17.38 -2.68 11.73
N GLN A 93 18.52 -2.89 11.11
CA GLN A 93 18.62 -3.56 9.81
C GLN A 93 18.03 -4.98 9.83
N THR A 94 18.20 -5.71 10.94
CA THR A 94 17.68 -7.08 11.12
C THR A 94 16.16 -7.15 11.06
N ILE A 95 15.46 -6.13 11.55
CA ILE A 95 13.98 -6.07 11.54
C ILE A 95 13.42 -6.04 10.12
N VAL A 96 14.09 -5.32 9.22
CA VAL A 96 13.63 -5.12 7.84
C VAL A 96 14.36 -6.00 6.81
N TYR A 97 15.33 -6.83 7.25
CA TYR A 97 16.06 -7.70 6.35
C TYR A 97 15.24 -8.93 5.97
N ASN A 98 14.99 -9.10 4.67
CA ASN A 98 14.36 -10.29 4.12
C ASN A 98 15.43 -11.30 3.72
N GLY A 99 15.66 -12.30 4.57
CA GLY A 99 16.67 -13.33 4.32
C GLY A 99 16.41 -14.15 3.06
N HIS A 100 15.13 -14.38 2.71
CA HIS A 100 14.77 -15.13 1.51
C HIS A 100 15.11 -14.37 0.22
N LYS A 101 14.79 -13.08 0.16
CA LYS A 101 15.09 -12.21 -0.99
C LYS A 101 16.45 -11.51 -0.89
N ARG A 102 17.14 -11.63 0.25
CA ARG A 102 18.44 -11.00 0.52
C ARG A 102 18.46 -9.48 0.35
N VAL A 103 17.34 -8.83 0.66
CA VAL A 103 17.16 -7.38 0.56
C VAL A 103 16.45 -6.83 1.80
N HIS A 104 16.69 -5.56 2.12
CA HIS A 104 15.89 -4.85 3.11
C HIS A 104 14.54 -4.50 2.49
N SER A 105 13.45 -4.84 3.15
CA SER A 105 12.11 -4.62 2.63
C SER A 105 11.09 -4.43 3.74
N LEU A 106 10.03 -3.70 3.43
CA LEU A 106 8.84 -3.59 4.26
C LEU A 106 7.72 -4.41 3.64
N LYS A 107 6.96 -5.10 4.48
CA LYS A 107 5.78 -5.86 4.05
C LYS A 107 4.53 -5.01 4.19
N PHE A 108 3.68 -5.17 3.20
CA PHE A 108 2.32 -4.65 3.17
C PHE A 108 1.37 -5.80 2.86
N GLN A 109 0.21 -5.77 3.46
CA GLN A 109 -0.89 -6.66 3.16
C GLN A 109 -2.07 -5.80 2.71
N SER A 110 -2.68 -6.13 1.61
CA SER A 110 -3.80 -5.39 1.05
C SER A 110 -4.97 -6.31 0.72
N VAL A 111 -6.17 -5.79 0.89
CA VAL A 111 -7.40 -6.42 0.45
C VAL A 111 -7.81 -5.77 -0.87
N ALA A 112 -7.71 -6.52 -1.95
CA ALA A 112 -8.16 -6.09 -3.27
C ALA A 112 -9.63 -6.47 -3.48
N LEU A 113 -10.44 -5.50 -3.87
CA LEU A 113 -11.86 -5.67 -4.14
C LEU A 113 -12.11 -5.91 -5.64
N LEU A 114 -13.28 -6.43 -5.96
CA LEU A 114 -13.68 -6.76 -7.32
C LEU A 114 -13.70 -5.56 -8.27
N ASN A 115 -13.99 -4.37 -7.76
CA ASN A 115 -13.97 -3.10 -8.51
C ASN A 115 -12.56 -2.55 -8.80
N GLY A 116 -11.51 -3.29 -8.41
CA GLY A 116 -10.11 -2.89 -8.58
C GLY A 116 -9.58 -1.91 -7.53
N LEU A 117 -10.38 -1.58 -6.53
CA LEU A 117 -9.95 -0.73 -5.42
C LEU A 117 -9.27 -1.56 -4.33
N ILE A 118 -8.38 -0.91 -3.58
CA ILE A 118 -7.84 -1.45 -2.32
C ILE A 118 -8.81 -1.06 -1.21
N GLY A 119 -9.52 -2.05 -0.67
CA GLY A 119 -10.47 -1.85 0.42
C GLY A 119 -9.79 -1.60 1.77
N ASN A 120 -8.66 -2.23 2.00
CA ASN A 120 -7.87 -2.05 3.21
C ASN A 120 -6.39 -2.33 2.95
N MET A 121 -5.51 -1.66 3.69
CA MET A 121 -4.06 -1.88 3.64
C MET A 121 -3.46 -1.88 5.03
N PHE A 122 -2.79 -2.96 5.40
CA PHE A 122 -2.01 -3.10 6.62
C PHE A 122 -0.51 -3.07 6.31
N GLY A 123 0.28 -2.39 7.12
CA GLY A 123 1.75 -2.20 6.96
C GLY A 123 2.09 -0.70 6.97
N ALA A 124 3.34 -0.32 6.97
CA ALA A 124 4.57 -1.04 6.68
C ALA A 124 5.11 -1.79 7.92
N VAL A 125 5.33 -3.07 7.84
CA VAL A 125 5.90 -3.86 8.92
C VAL A 125 7.24 -4.50 8.50
N GLY A 126 8.15 -4.63 9.45
CA GLY A 126 9.40 -5.34 9.25
C GLY A 126 9.18 -6.85 9.12
N MET A 127 10.17 -7.55 8.58
CA MET A 127 10.08 -8.99 8.32
C MET A 127 9.91 -9.84 9.59
N GLY A 128 10.43 -9.37 10.74
CA GLY A 128 10.33 -10.08 12.03
C GLY A 128 9.02 -9.90 12.77
N SER A 129 8.20 -8.92 12.42
CA SER A 129 7.00 -8.56 13.20
C SER A 129 5.69 -9.19 12.72
N LEU A 130 5.68 -9.91 11.61
CA LEU A 130 4.46 -10.60 11.13
C LEU A 130 4.13 -11.90 11.88
N ALA A 131 5.04 -12.38 12.74
CA ALA A 131 4.76 -13.53 13.60
C ALA A 131 3.85 -13.21 14.80
N SER A 132 3.57 -11.94 15.07
CA SER A 132 2.80 -11.46 16.23
C SER A 132 1.73 -10.41 15.90
N GLY A 133 1.30 -10.33 14.65
CA GLY A 133 0.16 -9.48 14.30
C GLY A 133 -1.13 -10.00 14.93
N PRO A 134 -2.06 -9.12 15.35
CA PRO A 134 -3.38 -9.56 15.78
C PRO A 134 -4.01 -10.35 14.63
N GLY A 135 -4.35 -11.60 14.92
CA GLY A 135 -4.99 -12.47 13.95
C GLY A 135 -6.24 -11.80 13.40
N ILE A 136 -6.28 -11.61 12.11
CA ILE A 136 -7.54 -11.33 11.41
C ILE A 136 -8.21 -12.71 11.30
N LEU A 137 -9.12 -12.96 12.24
CA LEU A 137 -10.14 -13.98 12.10
C LEU A 137 -11.32 -13.37 11.39
#